data_ebd12c361fa01f0f0b5b193b90cc08b5
#
_entry.id   ebd12c361fa01f0f0b5b193b90cc08b5
#
_cell.length_a   1.000
_cell.length_b   1.000
_cell.length_c   1.000
_cell.angle_alpha   90.00
_cell.angle_beta   90.00
_cell.angle_gamma   90.00
#
_symmetry.space_group_name_H-M   'P 1'
#
loop_
_entity.id
_entity.type
_entity.pdbx_description
1 polymer ?
#
loop_
_entity_poly.entity_id
_entity_poly.type
_entity_poly.pdbx_seq_one_letter_code
_entity_poly.pdbx_strand_id
1 'polypeptide(L)'
;IRLSLVGSEMCIRDSSIRARCGVEMVAHLTCVSSTRETVRARIEAMHEAGVENVLALRGDLPAELAGADRSAWPYRYATDLIGDLRASGYGFCIGAACYPEVHPESANQREDIRRLKEKVDAGCSFLTTQMFFDNGLLYNFLYKIREAGITVPVIAGIMPITSATQIERAIRLSG
;
A
#
# COMPACT_ATOMS: atom_id res chain seq x y z
N ILE A 1 -3.63 -4.77 18.40
CA ILE A 1 -2.25 -4.77 17.86
C ILE A 1 -1.94 -3.33 17.54
N ARG A 2 -1.10 -2.71 18.34
CA ARG A 2 -0.56 -1.38 18.05
C ARG A 2 0.30 -1.48 16.79
N LEU A 3 -0.24 -1.09 15.66
CA LEU A 3 0.49 -0.81 14.43
C LEU A 3 1.15 0.58 14.54
N SER A 4 2.08 0.71 15.46
CA SER A 4 2.88 1.92 15.64
C SER A 4 4.38 1.57 15.53
N LEU A 5 4.71 0.70 14.58
CA LEU A 5 6.09 0.43 14.21
C LEU A 5 6.32 0.95 12.79
N VAL A 6 6.21 2.26 12.65
CA VAL A 6 6.66 2.99 11.46
C VAL A 6 8.01 3.58 11.83
N GLY A 7 9.09 2.91 11.45
CA GLY A 7 10.41 3.41 11.76
C GLY A 7 11.50 2.36 11.48
N SER A 8 12.73 2.75 11.69
CA SER A 8 13.94 1.94 11.52
C SER A 8 13.86 0.55 12.15
N GLU A 9 13.10 0.37 13.23
CA GLU A 9 12.93 -0.94 13.90
C GLU A 9 12.23 -2.00 13.03
N MET A 10 11.25 -1.63 12.18
CA MET A 10 10.64 -2.58 11.25
C MET A 10 11.63 -3.01 10.17
N CYS A 11 12.36 -2.08 9.58
CA CYS A 11 13.37 -2.38 8.57
C CYS A 11 14.49 -3.29 9.12
N ILE A 12 14.90 -3.08 10.38
CA ILE A 12 15.90 -3.93 11.07
C ILE A 12 15.35 -5.34 11.31
N ARG A 13 14.08 -5.47 11.72
CA ARG A 13 13.45 -6.80 11.89
C ARG A 13 13.30 -7.51 10.56
N ASP A 14 12.93 -6.79 9.51
CA ASP A 14 12.74 -7.32 8.18
C ASP A 14 14.06 -7.82 7.59
N SER A 15 15.12 -7.03 7.63
CA SER A 15 16.45 -7.47 7.18
C SER A 15 16.98 -8.66 8.00
N SER A 16 16.70 -8.73 9.31
CA SER A 16 17.04 -9.87 10.15
C SER A 16 16.29 -11.15 9.75
N ILE A 17 15.00 -11.06 9.37
CA ILE A 17 14.23 -12.21 8.91
C ILE A 17 14.75 -12.70 7.56
N ARG A 18 15.04 -11.79 6.62
CA ARG A 18 15.64 -12.14 5.33
C ARG A 18 16.98 -12.88 5.53
N ALA A 19 17.86 -12.33 6.36
CA ALA A 19 19.18 -12.93 6.64
C ALA A 19 19.09 -14.30 7.30
N ARG A 20 18.08 -14.54 8.16
CA ARG A 20 17.90 -15.78 8.90
C ARG A 20 17.13 -16.86 8.16
N CYS A 21 16.15 -16.46 7.34
CA CYS A 21 15.19 -17.37 6.73
C CYS A 21 15.37 -17.51 5.21
N GLY A 22 16.17 -16.64 4.57
CA GLY A 22 16.37 -16.66 3.12
C GLY A 22 15.11 -16.35 2.31
N VAL A 23 14.14 -15.64 2.90
CA VAL A 23 12.87 -15.28 2.25
C VAL A 23 12.88 -13.84 1.77
N GLU A 24 12.25 -13.61 0.63
CA GLU A 24 12.01 -12.25 0.15
C GLU A 24 10.99 -11.53 1.04
N MET A 25 11.23 -10.25 1.27
CA MET A 25 10.43 -9.42 2.15
C MET A 25 9.92 -8.18 1.44
N VAL A 26 8.72 -7.75 1.82
CA VAL A 26 8.13 -6.50 1.39
C VAL A 26 7.90 -5.62 2.61
N ALA A 27 8.69 -4.55 2.73
CA ALA A 27 8.54 -3.60 3.82
C ALA A 27 7.37 -2.65 3.55
N HIS A 28 6.55 -2.39 4.56
CA HIS A 28 5.44 -1.44 4.45
C HIS A 28 5.92 -0.03 4.81
N LEU A 29 5.68 0.92 3.92
CA LEU A 29 5.94 2.35 4.17
C LEU A 29 4.65 3.14 4.04
N THR A 30 4.31 3.88 5.10
CA THR A 30 3.14 4.77 5.13
C THR A 30 3.57 6.23 5.17
N CYS A 31 2.78 7.12 4.55
CA CYS A 31 3.08 8.55 4.46
C CYS A 31 2.06 9.46 5.14
N VAL A 32 0.97 8.92 5.70
CA VAL A 32 -0.06 9.72 6.39
C VAL A 32 0.57 10.58 7.48
N SER A 33 0.20 11.86 7.53
CA SER A 33 0.70 12.86 8.48
C SER A 33 2.24 12.97 8.59
N SER A 34 2.99 12.49 7.59
CA SER A 34 4.45 12.57 7.56
C SER A 34 4.93 13.80 6.77
N THR A 35 6.07 14.35 7.17
CA THR A 35 6.78 15.36 6.38
C THR A 35 7.64 14.69 5.30
N ARG A 36 8.06 15.47 4.29
CA ARG A 36 8.98 14.97 3.25
C ARG A 36 10.32 14.54 3.83
N GLU A 37 10.83 15.28 4.82
CA GLU A 37 12.08 14.96 5.51
C GLU A 37 11.98 13.61 6.23
N THR A 38 10.88 13.39 6.95
CA THR A 38 10.66 12.11 7.65
C THR A 38 10.58 10.94 6.69
N VAL A 39 9.88 11.10 5.56
CA VAL A 39 9.76 10.03 4.56
C VAL A 39 11.10 9.76 3.90
N ARG A 40 11.87 10.79 3.52
CA ARG A 40 13.21 10.63 2.95
C ARG A 40 14.16 9.89 3.89
N ALA A 41 14.19 10.27 5.17
CA ALA A 41 15.01 9.57 6.16
C ALA A 41 14.63 8.08 6.29
N ARG A 42 13.33 7.76 6.20
CA ARG A 42 12.87 6.36 6.20
C ARG A 42 13.28 5.62 4.93
N ILE A 43 13.18 6.23 3.77
CA ILE A 43 13.59 5.65 2.48
C ILE A 43 15.10 5.34 2.51
N GLU A 44 15.91 6.26 3.02
CA GLU A 44 17.36 6.07 3.20
C GLU A 44 17.67 4.92 4.16
N ALA A 45 17.05 4.91 5.33
CA ALA A 45 17.22 3.84 6.32
C ALA A 45 16.79 2.45 5.77
N MET A 46 15.74 2.39 4.94
CA MET A 46 15.33 1.15 4.27
C MET A 46 16.38 0.68 3.27
N HIS A 47 16.96 1.59 2.50
CA HIS A 47 18.04 1.28 1.56
C HIS A 47 19.28 0.76 2.30
N GLU A 48 19.73 1.46 3.35
CA GLU A 48 20.86 1.04 4.21
C GLU A 48 20.65 -0.32 4.86
N ALA A 49 19.39 -0.64 5.23
CA ALA A 49 18.99 -1.94 5.77
C ALA A 49 18.89 -3.05 4.69
N GLY A 50 19.17 -2.77 3.42
CA GLY A 50 19.10 -3.73 2.33
C GLY A 50 17.69 -4.15 1.93
N VAL A 51 16.68 -3.30 2.18
CA VAL A 51 15.31 -3.52 1.71
C VAL A 51 15.26 -3.33 0.20
N GLU A 52 14.69 -4.29 -0.52
CA GLU A 52 14.55 -4.25 -1.97
C GLU A 52 13.10 -4.02 -2.41
N ASN A 53 12.13 -4.50 -1.63
CA ASN A 53 10.71 -4.43 -1.98
C ASN A 53 9.94 -3.59 -0.95
N VAL A 54 9.16 -2.62 -1.43
CA VAL A 54 8.42 -1.67 -0.58
C VAL A 54 6.95 -1.63 -0.99
N LEU A 55 6.04 -1.86 -0.06
CA LEU A 55 4.62 -1.60 -0.26
C LEU A 55 4.31 -0.16 0.18
N ALA A 56 4.10 0.70 -0.81
CA ALA A 56 3.78 2.12 -0.60
C ALA A 56 2.30 2.30 -0.29
N LEU A 57 2.01 2.77 0.91
CA LEU A 57 0.65 2.98 1.40
C LEU A 57 0.47 4.44 1.84
N ARG A 58 -0.75 4.98 1.71
CA ARG A 58 -1.06 6.23 2.38
C ARG A 58 -1.04 6.03 3.90
N GLY A 59 -1.62 4.95 4.36
CA GLY A 59 -1.94 4.69 5.76
C GLY A 59 -3.34 5.19 6.13
N ASP A 60 -3.87 4.64 7.23
CA ASP A 60 -5.17 5.04 7.77
C ASP A 60 -5.07 6.40 8.47
N LEU A 61 -6.11 7.22 8.32
CA LEU A 61 -6.20 8.49 9.02
C LEU A 61 -6.46 8.24 10.51
N PRO A 62 -5.62 8.78 11.40
CA PRO A 62 -5.95 8.82 12.82
C PRO A 62 -7.30 9.51 13.05
N ALA A 63 -8.06 9.04 14.04
CA ALA A 63 -9.38 9.59 14.32
C ALA A 63 -9.36 11.11 14.60
N GLU A 64 -8.27 11.60 15.19
CA GLU A 64 -8.04 13.01 15.49
C GLU A 64 -7.87 13.88 14.24
N LEU A 65 -7.51 13.27 13.12
CA LEU A 65 -7.34 13.93 11.82
C LEU A 65 -8.53 13.68 10.86
N ALA A 66 -9.59 13.01 11.35
CA ALA A 66 -10.82 12.85 10.59
C ALA A 66 -11.44 14.23 10.33
N GLY A 67 -11.56 14.62 9.05
CA GLY A 67 -12.06 15.93 8.64
C GLY A 67 -11.01 17.05 8.53
N ALA A 68 -9.75 16.79 8.82
CA ALA A 68 -8.69 17.78 8.58
C ALA A 68 -8.54 18.12 7.10
N ASP A 69 -8.27 19.40 6.80
CA ASP A 69 -7.93 19.79 5.43
C ASP A 69 -6.56 19.20 5.03
N ARG A 70 -6.60 18.32 4.05
CA ARG A 70 -5.42 17.60 3.53
C ARG A 70 -4.79 18.31 2.33
N SER A 71 -5.30 19.46 1.91
CA SER A 71 -4.82 20.16 0.71
C SER A 71 -3.36 20.59 0.81
N ALA A 72 -2.91 20.94 2.02
CA ALA A 72 -1.53 21.35 2.32
C ALA A 72 -0.60 20.19 2.72
N TRP A 73 -1.10 18.94 2.77
CA TRP A 73 -0.24 17.82 3.16
C TRP A 73 0.75 17.48 2.06
N PRO A 74 2.02 17.19 2.42
CA PRO A 74 3.06 16.80 1.46
C PRO A 74 2.72 15.50 0.72
N TYR A 75 1.95 14.62 1.39
CA TYR A 75 1.48 13.34 0.87
C TYR A 75 -0.03 13.26 1.02
N ARG A 76 -0.76 13.43 -0.06
CA ARG A 76 -2.22 13.28 -0.10
C ARG A 76 -2.62 11.85 -0.41
N TYR A 77 -1.83 11.18 -1.23
CA TYR A 77 -2.06 9.83 -1.73
C TYR A 77 -0.77 9.01 -1.74
N ALA A 78 -0.91 7.69 -1.84
CA ALA A 78 0.22 6.78 -2.01
C ALA A 78 1.03 7.07 -3.29
N THR A 79 0.42 7.70 -4.29
CA THR A 79 1.10 8.12 -5.54
C THR A 79 2.24 9.09 -5.26
N ASP A 80 2.08 10.01 -4.30
CA ASP A 80 3.13 10.96 -3.92
C ASP A 80 4.33 10.23 -3.30
N LEU A 81 4.07 9.22 -2.48
CA LEU A 81 5.10 8.37 -1.87
C LEU A 81 5.82 7.50 -2.92
N ILE A 82 5.09 6.96 -3.89
CA ILE A 82 5.68 6.19 -5.00
C ILE A 82 6.63 7.08 -5.80
N GLY A 83 6.25 8.34 -6.05
CA GLY A 83 7.10 9.32 -6.70
C GLY A 83 8.42 9.56 -5.95
N ASP A 84 8.37 9.76 -4.64
CA ASP A 84 9.57 9.97 -3.81
C ASP A 84 10.44 8.70 -3.74
N LEU A 85 9.85 7.50 -3.65
CA LEU A 85 10.58 6.23 -3.73
C LEU A 85 11.30 6.07 -5.07
N ARG A 86 10.69 6.43 -6.19
CA ARG A 86 11.33 6.42 -7.51
C ARG A 86 12.42 7.46 -7.64
N ALA A 87 12.16 8.68 -7.16
CA ALA A 87 13.12 9.78 -7.21
C ALA A 87 14.35 9.54 -6.33
N SER A 88 14.29 8.64 -5.35
CA SER A 88 15.44 8.28 -4.51
C SER A 88 16.58 7.62 -5.30
N GLY A 89 16.27 6.97 -6.43
CA GLY A 89 17.26 6.26 -7.26
C GLY A 89 17.76 4.93 -6.69
N TYR A 90 17.25 4.47 -5.54
CA TYR A 90 17.70 3.23 -4.88
C TYR A 90 17.22 1.92 -5.53
N GLY A 91 16.40 2.00 -6.58
CA GLY A 91 16.00 0.82 -7.37
C GLY A 91 14.96 -0.08 -6.69
N PHE A 92 14.20 0.40 -5.71
CA PHE A 92 13.15 -0.38 -5.05
C PHE A 92 12.13 -0.98 -6.03
N CYS A 93 11.74 -2.23 -5.78
CA CYS A 93 10.53 -2.81 -6.33
C CYS A 93 9.33 -2.30 -5.51
N ILE A 94 8.49 -1.47 -6.11
CA ILE A 94 7.45 -0.73 -5.41
C ILE A 94 6.08 -1.37 -5.64
N GLY A 95 5.42 -1.79 -4.57
CA GLY A 95 4.04 -2.25 -4.56
C GLY A 95 3.06 -1.16 -4.13
N ALA A 96 1.81 -1.30 -4.53
CA ALA A 96 0.71 -0.46 -4.06
C ALA A 96 -0.55 -1.27 -3.79
N ALA A 97 -1.43 -0.76 -2.92
CA ALA A 97 -2.72 -1.38 -2.65
C ALA A 97 -3.72 -1.09 -3.78
N CYS A 98 -4.56 -2.08 -4.09
CA CYS A 98 -5.72 -1.99 -4.96
C CYS A 98 -6.95 -2.64 -4.33
N TYR A 99 -8.14 -2.32 -4.81
CA TYR A 99 -9.40 -2.68 -4.18
C TYR A 99 -10.35 -3.36 -5.19
N PRO A 100 -10.55 -4.69 -5.12
CA PRO A 100 -11.50 -5.37 -5.99
C PRO A 100 -12.93 -4.84 -5.87
N GLU A 101 -13.33 -4.41 -4.68
CA GLU A 101 -14.67 -3.92 -4.33
C GLU A 101 -14.83 -2.40 -4.44
N VAL A 102 -13.82 -1.67 -4.86
CA VAL A 102 -13.72 -0.19 -4.87
C VAL A 102 -13.20 0.39 -3.55
N HIS A 103 -12.29 1.34 -3.65
CA HIS A 103 -11.79 2.05 -2.48
C HIS A 103 -12.91 2.90 -1.83
N PRO A 104 -13.10 2.87 -0.50
CA PRO A 104 -14.18 3.60 0.18
C PRO A 104 -14.21 5.12 -0.09
N GLU A 105 -13.06 5.72 -0.37
CA GLU A 105 -12.98 7.16 -0.73
C GLU A 105 -13.15 7.43 -2.23
N SER A 106 -13.33 6.41 -3.09
CA SER A 106 -13.56 6.59 -4.53
C SER A 106 -15.05 6.68 -4.81
N ALA A 107 -15.45 7.62 -5.66
CA ALA A 107 -16.87 7.80 -6.01
C ALA A 107 -17.46 6.59 -6.77
N ASN A 108 -16.62 5.88 -7.50
CA ASN A 108 -17.00 4.69 -8.27
C ASN A 108 -15.74 3.92 -8.72
N GLN A 109 -15.96 2.71 -9.27
CA GLN A 109 -14.89 1.83 -9.73
C GLN A 109 -14.05 2.44 -10.87
N ARG A 110 -14.65 3.22 -11.75
CA ARG A 110 -13.92 3.85 -12.86
C ARG A 110 -12.91 4.88 -12.35
N GLU A 111 -13.29 5.66 -11.37
CA GLU A 111 -12.38 6.61 -10.73
C GLU A 111 -11.26 5.88 -9.97
N ASP A 112 -11.61 4.81 -9.24
CA ASP A 112 -10.63 4.01 -8.50
C ASP A 112 -9.59 3.40 -9.44
N ILE A 113 -10.00 2.81 -10.57
CA ILE A 113 -9.09 2.28 -11.58
C ILE A 113 -8.22 3.38 -12.20
N ARG A 114 -8.77 4.58 -12.45
CA ARG A 114 -7.97 5.72 -12.94
C ARG A 114 -6.87 6.09 -11.94
N ARG A 115 -7.20 6.19 -10.65
CA ARG A 115 -6.21 6.46 -9.59
C ARG A 115 -5.19 5.33 -9.44
N LEU A 116 -5.63 4.10 -9.66
CA LEU A 116 -4.73 2.94 -9.68
C LEU A 116 -3.74 3.02 -10.85
N LYS A 117 -4.21 3.46 -12.02
CA LYS A 117 -3.35 3.70 -13.18
C LYS A 117 -2.30 4.78 -12.89
N GLU A 118 -2.67 5.86 -12.20
CA GLU A 118 -1.74 6.91 -11.76
C GLU A 118 -0.63 6.35 -10.85
N LYS A 119 -0.94 5.41 -9.95
CA LYS A 119 0.07 4.72 -9.12
C LYS A 119 1.05 3.91 -9.97
N VAL A 120 0.53 3.19 -10.96
CA VAL A 120 1.37 2.38 -11.88
C VAL A 120 2.24 3.28 -12.73
N ASP A 121 1.69 4.37 -13.27
CA ASP A 121 2.43 5.34 -14.08
C ASP A 121 3.50 6.09 -13.26
N ALA A 122 3.26 6.30 -11.96
CA ALA A 122 4.25 6.85 -11.04
C ALA A 122 5.41 5.87 -10.75
N GLY A 123 5.30 4.60 -11.17
CA GLY A 123 6.38 3.63 -11.08
C GLY A 123 6.11 2.43 -10.16
N CYS A 124 4.85 2.14 -9.82
CA CYS A 124 4.49 0.93 -9.10
C CYS A 124 4.79 -0.31 -9.98
N SER A 125 5.42 -1.33 -9.39
CA SER A 125 5.88 -2.54 -10.07
C SER A 125 4.94 -3.73 -9.86
N PHE A 126 4.15 -3.73 -8.79
CA PHE A 126 3.13 -4.75 -8.50
C PHE A 126 2.00 -4.17 -7.65
N LEU A 127 0.88 -4.85 -7.64
CA LEU A 127 -0.28 -4.49 -6.83
C LEU A 127 -0.59 -5.59 -5.82
N THR A 128 -1.09 -5.20 -4.64
CA THR A 128 -1.64 -6.14 -3.65
C THR A 128 -3.09 -5.76 -3.40
N THR A 129 -4.01 -6.73 -3.53
CA THR A 129 -5.42 -6.44 -3.30
C THR A 129 -5.72 -6.27 -1.81
N GLN A 130 -6.68 -5.43 -1.49
CA GLN A 130 -7.41 -5.57 -0.23
C GLN A 130 -8.05 -6.96 -0.19
N MET A 131 -8.32 -7.48 1.02
CA MET A 131 -9.06 -8.73 1.17
C MET A 131 -10.40 -8.66 0.44
N PHE A 132 -10.81 -9.75 -0.13
CA PHE A 132 -12.08 -9.92 -0.83
C PHE A 132 -12.63 -11.32 -0.54
N PHE A 133 -13.93 -11.51 -0.69
CA PHE A 133 -14.61 -12.77 -0.40
C PHE A 133 -15.38 -13.34 -1.59
N ASP A 134 -15.48 -12.57 -2.68
CA ASP A 134 -16.11 -12.99 -3.93
C ASP A 134 -15.08 -12.99 -5.07
N ASN A 135 -14.79 -14.19 -5.58
CA ASN A 135 -13.90 -14.37 -6.72
C ASN A 135 -14.42 -13.71 -8.00
N GLY A 136 -15.75 -13.58 -8.15
CA GLY A 136 -16.36 -12.92 -9.30
C GLY A 136 -15.98 -11.42 -9.33
N LEU A 137 -15.98 -10.76 -8.17
CA LEU A 137 -15.53 -9.36 -8.04
C LEU A 137 -14.05 -9.24 -8.38
N LEU A 138 -13.20 -10.14 -7.88
CA LEU A 138 -11.78 -10.15 -8.23
C LEU A 138 -11.56 -10.29 -9.74
N TYR A 139 -12.20 -11.26 -10.39
CA TYR A 139 -12.03 -11.49 -11.83
C TYR A 139 -12.51 -10.31 -12.66
N ASN A 140 -13.66 -9.72 -12.31
CA ASN A 140 -14.16 -8.50 -12.95
C ASN A 140 -13.18 -7.32 -12.78
N PHE A 141 -12.65 -7.15 -11.57
CA PHE A 141 -11.62 -6.14 -11.30
C PHE A 141 -10.37 -6.36 -12.16
N LEU A 142 -9.83 -7.58 -12.19
CA LEU A 142 -8.65 -7.92 -12.99
C LEU A 142 -8.87 -7.64 -14.48
N TYR A 143 -10.04 -7.97 -15.02
CA TYR A 143 -10.39 -7.65 -16.41
C TYR A 143 -10.36 -6.15 -16.66
N LYS A 144 -11.03 -5.37 -15.81
CA LYS A 144 -11.12 -3.91 -15.97
C LYS A 144 -9.77 -3.20 -15.83
N ILE A 145 -8.90 -3.63 -14.94
CA ILE A 145 -7.56 -3.03 -14.84
C ILE A 145 -6.71 -3.35 -16.06
N ARG A 146 -6.83 -4.56 -16.65
CA ARG A 146 -6.16 -4.89 -17.92
C ARG A 146 -6.67 -4.06 -19.08
N GLU A 147 -7.99 -3.85 -19.17
CA GLU A 147 -8.62 -2.97 -20.15
C GLU A 147 -8.13 -1.52 -20.01
N ALA A 148 -7.88 -1.04 -18.79
CA ALA A 148 -7.27 0.26 -18.50
C ALA A 148 -5.75 0.32 -18.76
N GLY A 149 -5.13 -0.74 -19.28
CA GLY A 149 -3.69 -0.79 -19.60
C GLY A 149 -2.79 -0.99 -18.38
N ILE A 150 -3.33 -1.50 -17.27
CA ILE A 150 -2.55 -1.87 -16.08
C ILE A 150 -2.11 -3.33 -16.25
N THR A 151 -0.82 -3.55 -16.49
CA THR A 151 -0.25 -4.89 -16.80
C THR A 151 0.63 -5.46 -15.70
N VAL A 152 0.92 -4.69 -14.66
CA VAL A 152 1.74 -5.16 -13.53
C VAL A 152 1.11 -6.37 -12.82
N PRO A 153 1.91 -7.23 -12.19
CA PRO A 153 1.42 -8.36 -11.39
C PRO A 153 0.48 -7.91 -10.26
N VAL A 154 -0.49 -8.75 -9.94
CA VAL A 154 -1.43 -8.54 -8.84
C VAL A 154 -1.32 -9.70 -7.86
N ILE A 155 -1.00 -9.39 -6.62
CA ILE A 155 -0.96 -10.34 -5.50
C ILE A 155 -2.32 -10.29 -4.79
N ALA A 156 -2.99 -11.43 -4.69
CA ALA A 156 -4.28 -11.53 -4.01
C ALA A 156 -4.10 -11.49 -2.50
N GLY A 157 -4.69 -10.49 -1.85
CA GLY A 157 -4.78 -10.41 -0.39
C GLY A 157 -5.90 -11.30 0.13
N ILE A 158 -5.55 -12.33 0.90
CA ILE A 158 -6.50 -13.29 1.45
C ILE A 158 -6.45 -13.23 2.97
N MET A 159 -7.61 -13.15 3.61
CA MET A 159 -7.76 -13.26 5.04
C MET A 159 -8.68 -14.42 5.41
N PRO A 160 -8.16 -15.54 5.95
CA PRO A 160 -9.00 -16.64 6.40
C PRO A 160 -9.85 -16.19 7.59
N ILE A 161 -11.15 -16.45 7.52
CA ILE A 161 -12.08 -16.17 8.63
C ILE A 161 -12.09 -17.38 9.56
N THR A 162 -11.65 -17.18 10.79
CA THR A 162 -11.58 -18.24 11.82
C THR A 162 -12.54 -18.01 12.98
N SER A 163 -13.25 -16.86 13.03
CA SER A 163 -14.25 -16.58 14.06
C SER A 163 -15.32 -15.60 13.58
N ALA A 164 -16.52 -15.65 14.19
CA ALA A 164 -17.63 -14.74 13.86
C ALA A 164 -17.26 -13.25 14.09
N THR A 165 -16.49 -12.94 15.12
CA THR A 165 -16.04 -11.58 15.43
C THR A 165 -15.10 -10.99 14.36
N GLN A 166 -14.40 -11.85 13.60
CA GLN A 166 -13.59 -11.40 12.46
C GLN A 166 -14.44 -10.92 11.30
N ILE A 167 -15.66 -11.46 11.11
CA ILE A 167 -16.57 -11.04 10.05
C ILE A 167 -16.99 -9.58 10.26
N GLU A 168 -17.40 -9.21 11.49
CA GLU A 168 -17.77 -7.83 11.80
C GLU A 168 -16.62 -6.85 11.57
N ARG A 169 -15.40 -7.26 11.89
CA ARG A 169 -14.21 -6.46 11.65
C ARG A 169 -13.88 -6.37 10.16
N ALA A 170 -14.03 -7.46 9.42
CA ALA A 170 -13.80 -7.48 7.98
C ALA A 170 -14.76 -6.54 7.25
N ILE A 171 -16.08 -6.57 7.57
CA ILE A 171 -17.09 -5.67 7.01
C ILE A 171 -16.71 -4.19 7.25
N ARG A 172 -16.20 -3.86 8.43
CA ARG A 172 -15.76 -2.48 8.76
C ARG A 172 -14.51 -2.04 7.99
N LEU A 173 -13.69 -2.97 7.51
CA LEU A 173 -12.43 -2.69 6.80
C LEU A 173 -12.58 -2.72 5.28
N SER A 174 -13.54 -3.48 4.76
CA SER A 174 -13.75 -3.62 3.31
C SER A 174 -14.84 -2.69 2.75
N GLY A 175 -15.67 -2.11 3.60
CA GLY A 175 -16.77 -1.21 3.22
C GLY A 175 -18.09 -1.95 3.08
#